data_f17acfb7fd5a3d3905f1c9f13416505c
#
_entry.id   f17acfb7fd5a3d3905f1c9f13416505c
#
_cell.length_a   1.000
_cell.length_b   1.000
_cell.length_c   1.000
_cell.angle_alpha   90.00
_cell.angle_beta   90.00
_cell.angle_gamma   90.00
#
_symmetry.space_group_name_H-M   'P 1'
#
loop_
_entity.id
_entity.type
_entity.pdbx_description
1 polymer ?
#
loop_
_entity_poly.entity_id
_entity_poly.type
_entity_poly.pdbx_seq_one_letter_code
_entity_poly.pdbx_strand_id
1 'polypeptide(L)'
;MTSILANSAAARINAPTVHRLPNGLTIVAEQMPVEAVNLSLWLGVGSAVETDDINGMAHFLEHMIFKGSARLQSGEFEREIEQRGAVTNAATSQDYTYYYITTAPKDFATLAPLQIEVVLNAAIPDVAFERERSVVLEEIRRSEDNPRRRTYYRLMEAAFEHLPYRRPVLGPSEVIEHLKSQQMRDFHATWYRPQSITASVVGNLPVEQLIEIVAAGFAQAEAHRSEPISFCPPDSPELSPEAAFTGIQRYEHIDNSLQQARLGILWRVPGMADLPQTHALDVLASILGQGRTARLVRDLREERGLVSGISVSNMTYIRQGLFYISAQLPVENLDTVEALILDHIRRLHLELISEAEIQRVRTLVANRYIFGNETPSDRASLYGYYQSIIGDLAPALSYPDQIQSLNAQALQAAVQQYLAPDAYRVVVLKPQA
;
A
#
# COMPACT_ATOMS: atom_id res chain seq x y z
N MET A 1 -24.07 -15.58 -36.21
CA MET A 1 -22.97 -15.03 -35.40
C MET A 1 -23.14 -15.56 -34.00
N THR A 2 -22.43 -16.64 -33.74
CA THR A 2 -22.59 -17.50 -32.56
C THR A 2 -21.87 -16.88 -31.37
N SER A 3 -22.57 -16.74 -30.27
CA SER A 3 -22.14 -16.25 -28.97
C SER A 3 -20.87 -16.95 -28.47
N ILE A 4 -19.75 -16.22 -28.41
CA ILE A 4 -18.49 -16.62 -27.74
C ILE A 4 -18.38 -15.93 -26.37
N LEU A 5 -19.50 -15.73 -25.69
CA LEU A 5 -19.56 -15.15 -24.36
C LEU A 5 -20.09 -16.15 -23.31
N ALA A 6 -19.78 -17.44 -23.48
CA ALA A 6 -20.06 -18.42 -22.44
C ALA A 6 -18.75 -19.02 -21.92
N ASN A 7 -18.48 -18.80 -20.63
CA ASN A 7 -17.42 -19.36 -19.83
C ASN A 7 -15.99 -18.80 -20.05
N SER A 8 -15.73 -17.53 -19.74
CA SER A 8 -14.47 -17.26 -19.09
C SER A 8 -14.65 -17.60 -17.60
N ALA A 9 -14.42 -18.86 -17.24
CA ALA A 9 -13.92 -19.12 -15.90
C ALA A 9 -12.66 -18.26 -15.79
N ALA A 10 -12.72 -17.18 -14.99
CA ALA A 10 -11.55 -16.38 -14.69
C ALA A 10 -10.44 -17.37 -14.40
N ALA A 11 -9.29 -17.23 -15.06
CA ALA A 11 -8.17 -18.15 -14.87
C ALA A 11 -7.92 -18.18 -13.35
N ARG A 12 -8.38 -19.24 -12.70
CA ARG A 12 -8.24 -19.36 -11.25
C ARG A 12 -6.75 -19.39 -11.01
N ILE A 13 -6.27 -18.40 -10.26
CA ILE A 13 -4.93 -18.43 -9.70
C ILE A 13 -4.83 -19.78 -9.00
N ASN A 14 -3.78 -20.56 -9.30
CA ASN A 14 -3.55 -21.81 -8.59
C ASN A 14 -3.51 -21.50 -7.10
N ALA A 15 -4.16 -22.32 -6.29
CA ALA A 15 -4.16 -22.08 -4.85
C ALA A 15 -2.72 -22.16 -4.32
N PRO A 16 -2.16 -21.10 -3.74
CA PRO A 16 -0.81 -21.15 -3.18
C PRO A 16 -0.77 -22.07 -1.96
N THR A 17 0.39 -22.66 -1.71
CA THR A 17 0.65 -23.44 -0.50
C THR A 17 1.09 -22.51 0.63
N VAL A 18 0.39 -22.51 1.77
CA VAL A 18 0.80 -21.80 2.97
C VAL A 18 1.48 -22.78 3.93
N HIS A 19 2.73 -22.52 4.25
CA HIS A 19 3.55 -23.33 5.16
C HIS A 19 4.02 -22.49 6.34
N ARG A 20 3.74 -22.95 7.57
CA ARG A 20 4.15 -22.26 8.81
C ARG A 20 5.23 -23.05 9.50
N LEU A 21 6.35 -22.38 9.78
CA LEU A 21 7.47 -22.97 10.48
C LEU A 21 7.32 -22.83 12.00
N PRO A 22 7.99 -23.71 12.82
CA PRO A 22 7.94 -23.64 14.28
C PRO A 22 8.43 -22.31 14.87
N ASN A 23 9.32 -21.59 14.17
CA ASN A 23 9.80 -20.26 14.57
C ASN A 23 8.82 -19.11 14.28
N GLY A 24 7.63 -19.44 13.77
CA GLY A 24 6.56 -18.49 13.46
C GLY A 24 6.58 -17.90 12.03
N LEU A 25 7.63 -18.15 11.24
CA LEU A 25 7.69 -17.73 9.85
C LEU A 25 6.54 -18.35 9.04
N THR A 26 5.84 -17.54 8.28
CA THR A 26 4.87 -18.00 7.29
C THR A 26 5.47 -17.92 5.88
N ILE A 27 5.46 -19.02 5.15
CA ILE A 27 5.88 -19.09 3.75
C ILE A 27 4.65 -19.35 2.88
N VAL A 28 4.44 -18.48 1.89
CA VAL A 28 3.40 -18.67 0.86
C VAL A 28 4.11 -18.97 -0.46
N ALA A 29 3.88 -20.15 -1.02
CA ALA A 29 4.60 -20.62 -2.20
C ALA A 29 3.65 -21.03 -3.33
N GLU A 30 3.99 -20.64 -4.56
CA GLU A 30 3.30 -21.08 -5.78
C GLU A 30 4.30 -21.38 -6.89
N GLN A 31 4.13 -22.52 -7.58
CA GLN A 31 4.84 -22.78 -8.82
C GLN A 31 4.15 -22.07 -9.98
N MET A 32 4.91 -21.26 -10.72
CA MET A 32 4.43 -20.57 -11.92
C MET A 32 5.38 -20.85 -13.09
N PRO A 33 4.89 -21.32 -14.27
CA PRO A 33 5.75 -21.77 -15.38
C PRO A 33 6.30 -20.59 -16.20
N VAL A 34 7.13 -19.75 -15.57
CA VAL A 34 7.83 -18.61 -16.18
C VAL A 34 9.28 -18.62 -15.73
N GLU A 35 10.22 -18.27 -16.59
CA GLU A 35 11.67 -18.32 -16.31
C GLU A 35 12.14 -17.26 -15.28
N ALA A 36 11.40 -17.14 -14.18
CA ALA A 36 11.69 -16.26 -13.09
C ALA A 36 11.21 -16.83 -11.74
N VAL A 37 11.83 -16.41 -10.65
CA VAL A 37 11.37 -16.62 -9.27
C VAL A 37 11.42 -15.27 -8.57
N ASN A 38 10.33 -14.90 -7.90
CA ASN A 38 10.28 -13.77 -6.99
C ASN A 38 10.18 -14.27 -5.55
N LEU A 39 10.99 -13.71 -4.66
CA LEU A 39 10.86 -13.83 -3.21
C LEU A 39 10.59 -12.45 -2.63
N SER A 40 9.46 -12.27 -1.98
CA SER A 40 9.08 -11.06 -1.27
C SER A 40 8.95 -11.33 0.23
N LEU A 41 9.70 -10.60 1.05
CA LEU A 41 9.66 -10.67 2.51
C LEU A 41 8.80 -9.52 3.03
N TRP A 42 7.65 -9.81 3.58
CA TRP A 42 6.65 -8.86 4.06
C TRP A 42 6.65 -8.78 5.57
N LEU A 43 6.71 -7.59 6.10
CA LEU A 43 6.62 -7.30 7.54
C LEU A 43 5.40 -6.41 7.79
N GLY A 44 4.59 -6.73 8.78
CA GLY A 44 3.49 -5.89 9.25
C GLY A 44 4.00 -4.68 10.06
N VAL A 45 5.00 -3.99 9.53
CA VAL A 45 5.75 -2.89 10.18
C VAL A 45 5.92 -1.75 9.18
N GLY A 46 5.35 -0.61 9.49
CA GLY A 46 5.47 0.62 8.72
C GLY A 46 5.32 1.83 9.65
N SER A 47 5.00 3.01 9.13
CA SER A 47 4.89 4.21 9.98
C SER A 47 3.76 4.13 11.01
N ALA A 48 2.83 3.18 10.88
CA ALA A 48 1.72 3.02 11.84
C ALA A 48 2.16 2.50 13.21
N VAL A 49 3.28 1.76 13.30
CA VAL A 49 3.82 1.26 14.58
C VAL A 49 4.76 2.24 15.27
N GLU A 50 5.08 3.36 14.62
CA GLU A 50 5.97 4.38 15.16
C GLU A 50 5.24 5.27 16.15
N THR A 51 6.01 5.88 17.06
CA THR A 51 5.57 7.02 17.86
C THR A 51 5.98 8.34 17.16
N ASP A 52 5.46 9.48 17.60
CA ASP A 52 5.74 10.76 16.95
C ASP A 52 7.24 11.13 17.01
N ASP A 53 7.97 10.69 18.05
CA ASP A 53 9.40 10.96 18.27
C ASP A 53 10.34 10.08 17.42
N ILE A 54 9.84 9.02 16.80
CA ILE A 54 10.59 8.17 15.86
C ILE A 54 9.93 8.06 14.48
N ASN A 55 9.02 8.96 14.14
CA ASN A 55 8.32 8.92 12.86
C ASN A 55 9.31 9.03 11.68
N GLY A 56 9.23 8.08 10.75
CA GLY A 56 10.13 7.89 9.63
C GLY A 56 11.19 6.80 9.89
N MET A 57 11.19 6.17 11.05
CA MET A 57 12.14 5.10 11.42
C MET A 57 12.06 3.90 10.49
N ALA A 58 10.84 3.43 10.17
CA ALA A 58 10.63 2.26 9.30
C ALA A 58 11.17 2.52 7.87
N HIS A 59 10.90 3.70 7.33
CA HIS A 59 11.42 4.09 6.02
C HIS A 59 12.95 4.28 6.04
N PHE A 60 13.49 4.95 7.05
CA PHE A 60 14.94 5.11 7.17
C PHE A 60 15.64 3.75 7.36
N LEU A 61 15.04 2.82 8.11
CA LEU A 61 15.55 1.45 8.23
C LEU A 61 15.54 0.72 6.89
N GLU A 62 14.53 0.91 6.04
CA GLU A 62 14.51 0.35 4.69
C GLU A 62 15.80 0.68 3.92
N HIS A 63 16.25 1.94 3.96
CA HIS A 63 17.52 2.37 3.37
C HIS A 63 18.74 1.69 4.00
N MET A 64 18.68 1.42 5.31
CA MET A 64 19.81 0.86 6.05
C MET A 64 19.95 -0.65 5.92
N ILE A 65 18.89 -1.38 5.57
CA ILE A 65 18.90 -2.85 5.39
C ILE A 65 19.99 -3.28 4.39
N PHE A 66 20.22 -2.52 3.35
CA PHE A 66 21.20 -2.84 2.32
C PHE A 66 22.62 -2.35 2.62
N LYS A 67 22.89 -1.81 3.82
CA LYS A 67 24.23 -1.30 4.16
C LYS A 67 25.13 -2.36 4.82
N GLY A 68 24.78 -3.63 4.62
CA GLY A 68 25.54 -4.80 5.03
C GLY A 68 25.04 -5.47 6.31
N SER A 69 25.58 -6.66 6.55
CA SER A 69 25.38 -7.47 7.76
C SER A 69 26.73 -7.84 8.37
N ALA A 70 26.73 -8.66 9.43
CA ALA A 70 27.98 -9.22 9.96
C ALA A 70 28.73 -10.10 8.94
N ARG A 71 28.05 -10.62 7.92
CA ARG A 71 28.56 -11.55 6.89
C ARG A 71 28.75 -10.92 5.51
N LEU A 72 27.99 -9.91 5.21
CA LEU A 72 28.00 -9.23 3.90
C LEU A 72 28.46 -7.79 4.09
N GLN A 73 29.50 -7.41 3.39
CA GLN A 73 29.93 -6.01 3.36
C GLN A 73 28.91 -5.14 2.60
N SER A 74 28.90 -3.85 2.90
CA SER A 74 28.08 -2.89 2.14
C SER A 74 28.39 -2.95 0.65
N GLY A 75 27.38 -3.05 -0.19
CA GLY A 75 27.50 -3.19 -1.65
C GLY A 75 27.77 -4.62 -2.13
N GLU A 76 27.95 -5.58 -1.24
CA GLU A 76 28.19 -6.96 -1.64
C GLU A 76 26.90 -7.65 -2.11
N PHE A 77 25.79 -7.42 -1.43
CA PHE A 77 24.49 -7.93 -1.82
C PHE A 77 24.09 -7.38 -3.22
N GLU A 78 24.18 -6.08 -3.41
CA GLU A 78 23.85 -5.42 -4.69
C GLU A 78 24.74 -5.97 -5.83
N ARG A 79 26.03 -6.18 -5.57
CA ARG A 79 26.95 -6.77 -6.56
C ARG A 79 26.52 -8.19 -6.94
N GLU A 80 26.13 -9.03 -5.98
CA GLU A 80 25.66 -10.39 -6.24
C GLU A 80 24.36 -10.41 -7.06
N ILE A 81 23.45 -9.44 -6.81
CA ILE A 81 22.23 -9.22 -7.58
C ILE A 81 22.56 -8.82 -9.01
N GLU A 82 23.40 -7.78 -9.19
CA GLU A 82 23.76 -7.22 -10.50
C GLU A 82 24.50 -8.23 -11.38
N GLN A 83 25.45 -8.98 -10.82
CA GLN A 83 26.24 -9.99 -11.56
C GLN A 83 25.36 -11.09 -12.16
N ARG A 84 24.19 -11.37 -11.58
CA ARG A 84 23.25 -12.39 -12.08
C ARG A 84 22.07 -11.80 -12.86
N GLY A 85 22.07 -10.46 -13.07
CA GLY A 85 20.97 -9.77 -13.74
C GLY A 85 19.65 -9.87 -12.98
N ALA A 86 19.70 -10.09 -11.68
CA ALA A 86 18.54 -10.09 -10.80
C ALA A 86 18.10 -8.64 -10.48
N VAL A 87 16.87 -8.50 -9.99
CA VAL A 87 16.30 -7.21 -9.59
C VAL A 87 15.94 -7.29 -8.10
N THR A 88 16.27 -6.24 -7.35
CA THR A 88 15.87 -6.08 -5.96
C THR A 88 15.27 -4.71 -5.74
N ASN A 89 14.31 -4.61 -4.84
CA ASN A 89 13.78 -3.34 -4.37
C ASN A 89 13.09 -3.54 -3.01
N ALA A 90 12.70 -2.43 -2.38
CA ALA A 90 11.95 -2.41 -1.16
C ALA A 90 10.92 -1.27 -1.19
N ALA A 91 9.92 -1.32 -0.32
CA ALA A 91 9.02 -0.20 -0.11
C ALA A 91 8.43 -0.26 1.31
N THR A 92 8.30 0.93 1.90
CA THR A 92 7.66 1.15 3.19
C THR A 92 6.35 1.92 2.99
N SER A 93 5.30 1.45 3.67
CA SER A 93 3.98 2.08 3.73
C SER A 93 3.62 2.37 5.19
N GLN A 94 2.37 2.73 5.44
CA GLN A 94 1.88 2.93 6.80
C GLN A 94 1.82 1.61 7.58
N ASP A 95 1.30 0.56 6.98
CA ASP A 95 1.01 -0.71 7.65
C ASP A 95 2.03 -1.81 7.41
N TYR A 96 2.97 -1.63 6.47
CA TYR A 96 3.93 -2.66 6.09
C TYR A 96 5.22 -2.10 5.51
N THR A 97 6.26 -2.93 5.55
CA THR A 97 7.48 -2.82 4.74
C THR A 97 7.71 -4.15 4.05
N TYR A 98 8.16 -4.14 2.80
CA TYR A 98 8.53 -5.36 2.10
C TYR A 98 9.81 -5.20 1.30
N TYR A 99 10.51 -6.32 1.13
CA TYR A 99 11.76 -6.43 0.38
C TYR A 99 11.63 -7.56 -0.62
N TYR A 100 12.03 -7.37 -1.86
CA TYR A 100 11.94 -8.45 -2.83
C TYR A 100 13.17 -8.58 -3.73
N ILE A 101 13.38 -9.81 -4.21
CA ILE A 101 14.24 -10.12 -5.35
C ILE A 101 13.42 -10.82 -6.43
N THR A 102 13.79 -10.56 -7.69
CA THR A 102 13.34 -11.35 -8.83
C THR A 102 14.58 -11.83 -9.58
N THR A 103 14.69 -13.13 -9.79
CA THR A 103 15.88 -13.75 -10.39
C THR A 103 15.52 -14.94 -11.29
N ALA A 104 16.49 -15.41 -12.06
CA ALA A 104 16.34 -16.68 -12.79
C ALA A 104 16.27 -17.86 -11.81
N PRO A 105 15.52 -18.95 -12.11
CA PRO A 105 15.37 -20.11 -11.23
C PRO A 105 16.70 -20.74 -10.80
N LYS A 106 17.69 -20.76 -11.69
CA LYS A 106 19.03 -21.31 -11.41
C LYS A 106 19.83 -20.55 -10.35
N ASP A 107 19.56 -19.27 -10.17
CA ASP A 107 20.28 -18.39 -9.25
C ASP A 107 19.53 -18.20 -7.92
N PHE A 108 18.28 -18.68 -7.83
CA PHE A 108 17.42 -18.46 -6.67
C PHE A 108 18.00 -19.03 -5.36
N ALA A 109 18.52 -20.26 -5.40
CA ALA A 109 19.12 -20.90 -4.23
C ALA A 109 20.36 -20.15 -3.70
N THR A 110 21.02 -19.34 -4.54
CA THR A 110 22.16 -18.50 -4.15
C THR A 110 21.71 -17.16 -3.60
N LEU A 111 20.73 -16.50 -4.25
CA LEU A 111 20.34 -15.11 -3.91
C LEU A 111 19.33 -15.02 -2.77
N ALA A 112 18.42 -15.98 -2.62
CA ALA A 112 17.41 -15.95 -1.58
C ALA A 112 18.01 -15.90 -0.14
N PRO A 113 19.02 -16.72 0.21
CA PRO A 113 19.68 -16.63 1.51
C PRO A 113 20.37 -15.27 1.76
N LEU A 114 20.91 -14.62 0.72
CA LEU A 114 21.55 -13.30 0.84
C LEU A 114 20.52 -12.21 1.17
N GLN A 115 19.35 -12.22 0.49
CA GLN A 115 18.25 -11.30 0.82
C GLN A 115 17.76 -11.51 2.25
N ILE A 116 17.57 -12.75 2.66
CA ILE A 116 17.12 -13.08 4.02
C ILE A 116 18.16 -12.60 5.06
N GLU A 117 19.44 -12.79 4.77
CA GLU A 117 20.55 -12.36 5.64
C GLU A 117 20.54 -10.84 5.85
N VAL A 118 20.48 -10.03 4.76
CA VAL A 118 20.49 -8.56 4.90
C VAL A 118 19.25 -8.04 5.63
N VAL A 119 18.08 -8.66 5.42
CA VAL A 119 16.83 -8.24 6.08
C VAL A 119 16.83 -8.60 7.56
N LEU A 120 17.26 -9.82 7.94
CA LEU A 120 17.23 -10.28 9.32
C LEU A 120 18.40 -9.79 10.16
N ASN A 121 19.57 -9.60 9.58
CA ASN A 121 20.84 -9.37 10.27
C ASN A 121 21.51 -8.07 9.86
N ALA A 122 20.73 -7.03 9.52
CA ALA A 122 21.25 -5.71 9.17
C ALA A 122 22.17 -5.17 10.27
N ALA A 123 23.41 -4.80 9.91
CA ALA A 123 24.40 -4.31 10.86
C ALA A 123 24.15 -2.87 11.35
N ILE A 124 23.50 -2.06 10.54
CA ILE A 124 23.19 -0.63 10.79
C ILE A 124 24.44 0.11 11.32
N PRO A 125 25.52 0.22 10.51
CA PRO A 125 26.75 0.88 10.94
C PRO A 125 26.55 2.38 11.13
N ASP A 126 27.08 2.96 12.21
CA ASP A 126 26.90 4.38 12.54
C ASP A 126 27.36 5.32 11.41
N VAL A 127 28.48 5.03 10.76
CA VAL A 127 28.99 5.83 9.64
C VAL A 127 28.05 5.79 8.43
N ALA A 128 27.48 4.62 8.11
CA ALA A 128 26.51 4.48 7.04
C ALA A 128 25.18 5.17 7.40
N PHE A 129 24.75 5.07 8.65
CA PHE A 129 23.55 5.71 9.17
C PHE A 129 23.62 7.24 9.00
N GLU A 130 24.73 7.88 9.40
CA GLU A 130 24.88 9.34 9.26
C GLU A 130 24.93 9.79 7.79
N ARG A 131 25.53 9.01 6.92
CA ARG A 131 25.53 9.29 5.47
C ARG A 131 24.13 9.14 4.87
N GLU A 132 23.43 8.08 5.21
CA GLU A 132 22.10 7.79 4.67
C GLU A 132 21.03 8.75 5.20
N ARG A 133 21.19 9.29 6.41
CA ARG A 133 20.36 10.38 6.95
C ARG A 133 20.27 11.54 5.96
N SER A 134 21.38 11.95 5.35
CA SER A 134 21.39 13.03 4.37
C SER A 134 20.60 12.68 3.12
N VAL A 135 20.60 11.42 2.70
CA VAL A 135 19.82 10.93 1.56
C VAL A 135 18.32 10.99 1.88
N VAL A 136 17.93 10.51 3.06
CA VAL A 136 16.51 10.55 3.51
C VAL A 136 16.02 11.99 3.66
N LEU A 137 16.81 12.90 4.23
CA LEU A 137 16.46 14.32 4.31
C LEU A 137 16.29 14.97 2.93
N GLU A 138 17.09 14.58 1.95
CA GLU A 138 16.93 15.04 0.58
C GLU A 138 15.65 14.48 -0.06
N GLU A 139 15.29 13.23 0.23
CA GLU A 139 14.03 12.64 -0.24
C GLU A 139 12.82 13.34 0.36
N ILE A 140 12.86 13.67 1.65
CA ILE A 140 11.82 14.48 2.30
C ILE A 140 11.65 15.81 1.57
N ARG A 141 12.74 16.54 1.32
CA ARG A 141 12.71 17.80 0.56
C ARG A 141 12.05 17.64 -0.80
N ARG A 142 12.44 16.63 -1.59
CA ARG A 142 11.83 16.35 -2.90
C ARG A 142 10.35 15.98 -2.78
N SER A 143 9.98 15.31 -1.70
CA SER A 143 8.58 15.01 -1.40
C SER A 143 7.78 16.28 -1.07
N GLU A 144 8.37 17.19 -0.30
CA GLU A 144 7.78 18.49 0.03
C GLU A 144 7.68 19.41 -1.20
N ASP A 145 8.58 19.30 -2.16
CA ASP A 145 8.50 20.03 -3.44
C ASP A 145 7.38 19.49 -4.36
N ASN A 146 6.86 18.29 -4.11
CA ASN A 146 5.84 17.67 -4.94
C ASN A 146 4.42 18.09 -4.48
N PRO A 147 3.67 18.87 -5.30
CA PRO A 147 2.35 19.34 -4.91
C PRO A 147 1.32 18.23 -4.63
N ARG A 148 1.43 17.09 -5.33
CA ARG A 148 0.53 15.95 -5.08
C ARG A 148 0.78 15.34 -3.71
N ARG A 149 2.07 15.22 -3.31
CA ARG A 149 2.45 14.72 -1.99
C ARG A 149 2.00 15.65 -0.87
N ARG A 150 2.22 16.97 -1.03
CA ARG A 150 1.72 17.96 -0.07
C ARG A 150 0.20 17.88 0.11
N THR A 151 -0.54 17.80 -1.01
CA THR A 151 -2.00 17.64 -0.95
C THR A 151 -2.39 16.36 -0.21
N TYR A 152 -1.71 15.24 -0.49
CA TYR A 152 -1.97 13.98 0.19
C TYR A 152 -1.71 14.06 1.70
N TYR A 153 -0.59 14.65 2.13
CA TYR A 153 -0.30 14.81 3.56
C TYR A 153 -1.36 15.68 4.27
N ARG A 154 -1.79 16.77 3.66
CA ARG A 154 -2.87 17.60 4.21
C ARG A 154 -4.21 16.86 4.28
N LEU A 155 -4.49 15.99 3.32
CA LEU A 155 -5.66 15.11 3.36
C LEU A 155 -5.57 14.13 4.54
N MET A 156 -4.42 13.50 4.76
CA MET A 156 -4.23 12.55 5.86
C MET A 156 -4.31 13.23 7.24
N GLU A 157 -3.74 14.43 7.39
CA GLU A 157 -3.85 15.25 8.59
C GLU A 157 -5.32 15.66 8.88
N ALA A 158 -6.08 16.00 7.84
CA ALA A 158 -7.51 16.33 7.98
C ALA A 158 -8.39 15.10 8.22
N ALA A 159 -7.92 13.93 7.77
CA ALA A 159 -8.64 12.67 7.89
C ALA A 159 -8.59 12.08 9.30
N PHE A 160 -7.44 12.10 9.95
CA PHE A 160 -7.18 11.40 11.20
C PHE A 160 -6.66 12.34 12.28
N GLU A 161 -7.26 12.23 13.46
CA GLU A 161 -6.85 12.99 14.65
C GLU A 161 -5.88 12.18 15.53
N HIS A 162 -6.14 10.88 15.67
CA HIS A 162 -5.44 9.97 16.57
C HIS A 162 -4.78 8.81 15.86
N LEU A 163 -5.39 8.30 14.77
CA LEU A 163 -4.82 7.19 14.03
C LEU A 163 -3.46 7.56 13.41
N PRO A 164 -2.50 6.62 13.44
CA PRO A 164 -1.13 6.87 12.99
C PRO A 164 -1.03 7.23 11.50
N TYR A 165 -2.08 6.98 10.72
CA TYR A 165 -2.13 7.31 9.28
C TYR A 165 -2.03 8.80 8.99
N ARG A 166 -2.24 9.69 9.99
CA ARG A 166 -1.98 11.13 9.88
C ARG A 166 -0.50 11.47 9.67
N ARG A 167 0.41 10.55 10.04
CA ARG A 167 1.86 10.77 9.94
C ARG A 167 2.40 10.43 8.54
N PRO A 168 3.35 11.22 8.02
CA PRO A 168 4.04 10.88 6.79
C PRO A 168 4.94 9.65 6.99
N VAL A 169 5.00 8.77 5.99
CA VAL A 169 5.87 7.58 6.03
C VAL A 169 7.35 7.97 6.06
N LEU A 170 7.73 9.04 5.37
CA LEU A 170 9.11 9.55 5.36
C LEU A 170 9.53 10.16 6.70
N GLY A 171 8.57 10.50 7.55
CA GLY A 171 8.79 11.28 8.76
C GLY A 171 9.05 12.77 8.50
N PRO A 172 8.93 13.61 9.55
CA PRO A 172 9.33 15.02 9.49
C PRO A 172 10.86 15.15 9.55
N SER A 173 11.43 16.13 8.84
CA SER A 173 12.87 16.40 8.83
C SER A 173 13.46 16.54 10.24
N GLU A 174 12.76 17.26 11.13
CA GLU A 174 13.19 17.49 12.51
C GLU A 174 13.35 16.19 13.31
N VAL A 175 12.49 15.19 13.08
CA VAL A 175 12.61 13.87 13.73
C VAL A 175 13.80 13.11 13.14
N ILE A 176 13.90 13.04 11.81
CA ILE A 176 15.00 12.34 11.11
C ILE A 176 16.37 12.89 11.50
N GLU A 177 16.52 14.20 11.69
CA GLU A 177 17.77 14.84 12.13
C GLU A 177 18.24 14.37 13.52
N HIS A 178 17.31 13.98 14.39
CA HIS A 178 17.59 13.61 15.77
C HIS A 178 17.59 12.11 16.05
N LEU A 179 17.14 11.27 15.11
CA LEU A 179 17.17 9.81 15.23
C LEU A 179 18.60 9.31 15.47
N LYS A 180 18.73 8.25 16.26
CA LYS A 180 20.02 7.63 16.57
C LYS A 180 20.08 6.21 15.99
N SER A 181 21.25 5.81 15.54
CA SER A 181 21.49 4.46 15.02
C SER A 181 21.13 3.37 16.02
N GLN A 182 21.32 3.61 17.33
CA GLN A 182 20.92 2.66 18.36
C GLN A 182 19.40 2.47 18.44
N GLN A 183 18.61 3.55 18.33
CA GLN A 183 17.15 3.42 18.26
C GLN A 183 16.70 2.58 17.05
N MET A 184 17.39 2.71 15.92
CA MET A 184 17.12 1.91 14.72
C MET A 184 17.51 0.44 14.92
N ARG A 185 18.65 0.14 15.55
CA ARG A 185 19.01 -1.24 15.91
C ARG A 185 17.97 -1.86 16.84
N ASP A 186 17.48 -1.11 17.83
CA ASP A 186 16.45 -1.58 18.76
C ASP A 186 15.11 -1.80 18.03
N PHE A 187 14.74 -0.91 17.11
CA PHE A 187 13.56 -1.04 16.25
C PHE A 187 13.67 -2.27 15.34
N HIS A 188 14.81 -2.45 14.66
CA HIS A 188 15.06 -3.63 13.84
C HIS A 188 14.99 -4.92 14.67
N ALA A 189 15.66 -4.97 15.82
CA ALA A 189 15.65 -6.10 16.72
C ALA A 189 14.23 -6.44 17.21
N THR A 190 13.38 -5.44 17.41
CA THR A 190 12.00 -5.60 17.87
C THR A 190 11.11 -6.21 16.80
N TRP A 191 11.19 -5.70 15.58
CA TRP A 191 10.20 -5.96 14.54
C TRP A 191 10.65 -6.98 13.49
N TYR A 192 11.95 -7.11 13.20
CA TYR A 192 12.47 -7.95 12.12
C TYR A 192 12.79 -9.36 12.61
N ARG A 193 11.75 -10.16 12.77
CA ARG A 193 11.81 -11.53 13.30
C ARG A 193 11.04 -12.49 12.41
N PRO A 194 11.39 -13.79 12.39
CA PRO A 194 10.67 -14.78 11.58
C PRO A 194 9.17 -14.76 11.81
N GLN A 195 8.70 -14.66 13.06
CA GLN A 195 7.27 -14.64 13.38
C GLN A 195 6.53 -13.38 12.89
N SER A 196 7.24 -12.30 12.60
CA SER A 196 6.68 -11.07 12.03
C SER A 196 6.76 -11.03 10.50
N ILE A 197 7.33 -12.07 9.88
CA ILE A 197 7.60 -12.11 8.44
C ILE A 197 6.67 -13.10 7.74
N THR A 198 6.10 -12.65 6.64
CA THR A 198 5.53 -13.50 5.60
C THR A 198 6.48 -13.51 4.41
N ALA A 199 7.06 -14.67 4.11
CA ALA A 199 7.86 -14.88 2.91
C ALA A 199 6.96 -15.40 1.79
N SER A 200 6.70 -14.59 0.77
CA SER A 200 5.94 -14.99 -0.40
C SER A 200 6.88 -15.31 -1.55
N VAL A 201 6.82 -16.53 -2.08
CA VAL A 201 7.72 -17.01 -3.12
C VAL A 201 6.94 -17.64 -4.28
N VAL A 202 7.12 -17.07 -5.47
CA VAL A 202 6.41 -17.52 -6.69
C VAL A 202 7.41 -17.64 -7.82
N GLY A 203 7.38 -18.77 -8.55
CA GLY A 203 8.22 -18.92 -9.73
C GLY A 203 8.36 -20.33 -10.26
N ASN A 204 9.26 -20.52 -11.21
CA ASN A 204 9.40 -21.78 -11.95
C ASN A 204 10.31 -22.81 -11.23
N LEU A 205 9.97 -23.12 -10.01
CA LEU A 205 10.54 -24.24 -9.26
C LEU A 205 9.41 -25.02 -8.57
N PRO A 206 9.58 -26.32 -8.27
CA PRO A 206 8.61 -27.07 -7.46
C PRO A 206 8.34 -26.36 -6.13
N VAL A 207 7.10 -26.38 -5.67
CA VAL A 207 6.65 -25.71 -4.43
C VAL A 207 7.50 -26.15 -3.23
N GLU A 208 7.78 -27.44 -3.11
CA GLU A 208 8.59 -28.00 -2.04
C GLU A 208 10.01 -27.42 -2.04
N GLN A 209 10.61 -27.26 -3.23
CA GLN A 209 11.94 -26.67 -3.38
C GLN A 209 11.96 -25.18 -3.05
N LEU A 210 10.92 -24.43 -3.45
CA LEU A 210 10.78 -23.02 -3.07
C LEU A 210 10.72 -22.86 -1.56
N ILE A 211 9.90 -23.69 -0.88
CA ILE A 211 9.76 -23.70 0.59
C ILE A 211 11.07 -24.07 1.25
N GLU A 212 11.76 -25.14 0.78
CA GLU A 212 13.00 -25.62 1.35
C GLU A 212 14.12 -24.56 1.28
N ILE A 213 14.31 -23.91 0.13
CA ILE A 213 15.32 -22.84 -0.03
C ILE A 213 15.06 -21.68 0.92
N VAL A 214 13.81 -21.21 1.02
CA VAL A 214 13.44 -20.11 1.91
C VAL A 214 13.63 -20.53 3.37
N ALA A 215 13.14 -21.70 3.78
CA ALA A 215 13.25 -22.20 5.15
C ALA A 215 14.72 -22.40 5.57
N ALA A 216 15.56 -22.96 4.68
CA ALA A 216 16.99 -23.11 4.93
C ALA A 216 17.71 -21.75 5.06
N GLY A 217 17.35 -20.78 4.21
CA GLY A 217 17.88 -19.41 4.30
C GLY A 217 17.56 -18.74 5.63
N PHE A 218 16.33 -18.87 6.13
CA PHE A 218 15.95 -18.34 7.44
C PHE A 218 16.67 -19.06 8.59
N ALA A 219 16.75 -20.40 8.56
CA ALA A 219 17.48 -21.16 9.55
C ALA A 219 18.97 -20.76 9.61
N GLN A 220 19.58 -20.54 8.45
CA GLN A 220 20.96 -20.07 8.35
C GLN A 220 21.10 -18.66 8.94
N ALA A 221 20.23 -17.71 8.60
CA ALA A 221 20.29 -16.35 9.11
C ALA A 221 20.06 -16.29 10.64
N GLU A 222 19.13 -17.11 11.18
CA GLU A 222 18.91 -17.21 12.63
C GLU A 222 20.11 -17.77 13.38
N ALA A 223 20.82 -18.75 12.82
CA ALA A 223 22.02 -19.32 13.42
C ALA A 223 23.18 -18.30 13.56
N HIS A 224 23.13 -17.20 12.83
CA HIS A 224 24.11 -16.13 12.87
C HIS A 224 23.75 -15.00 13.84
N ARG A 225 22.57 -15.02 14.44
CA ARG A 225 22.18 -14.04 15.47
C ARG A 225 22.92 -14.32 16.77
N SER A 226 23.62 -13.29 17.24
CA SER A 226 24.49 -13.40 18.43
C SER A 226 23.70 -13.43 19.73
N GLU A 227 22.46 -13.02 19.78
CA GLU A 227 21.63 -13.01 20.99
C GLU A 227 20.18 -13.41 20.73
N PRO A 228 19.57 -14.24 21.60
CA PRO A 228 18.14 -14.48 21.59
C PRO A 228 17.45 -13.20 22.06
N ILE A 229 16.66 -12.59 21.18
CA ILE A 229 15.91 -11.38 21.51
C ILE A 229 14.74 -11.75 22.42
N SER A 230 14.84 -11.35 23.68
CA SER A 230 13.79 -11.54 24.71
C SER A 230 12.71 -10.46 24.69
N PHE A 231 12.66 -9.60 23.67
CA PHE A 231 11.74 -8.47 23.63
C PHE A 231 10.47 -8.84 22.86
N CYS A 232 9.32 -8.61 23.50
CA CYS A 232 8.01 -8.63 22.81
C CYS A 232 7.77 -7.26 22.20
N PRO A 233 7.29 -7.15 20.95
CA PRO A 233 6.83 -5.86 20.44
C PRO A 233 5.87 -5.24 21.47
N PRO A 234 5.97 -3.93 21.75
CA PRO A 234 5.00 -3.30 22.59
C PRO A 234 3.61 -3.58 22.00
N ASP A 235 2.65 -3.93 22.85
CA ASP A 235 1.26 -4.02 22.43
C ASP A 235 0.95 -2.70 21.72
N SER A 236 0.74 -2.78 20.40
CA SER A 236 0.27 -1.62 19.67
C SER A 236 -1.02 -1.18 20.35
N PRO A 237 -1.13 0.06 20.84
CA PRO A 237 -2.37 0.48 21.48
C PRO A 237 -3.52 0.12 20.56
N GLU A 238 -4.54 -0.52 21.10
CA GLU A 238 -5.76 -0.86 20.37
C GLU A 238 -6.44 0.45 19.96
N LEU A 239 -5.93 1.07 18.91
CA LEU A 239 -6.50 2.28 18.35
C LEU A 239 -7.75 1.87 17.57
N SER A 240 -8.91 2.14 18.14
CA SER A 240 -10.19 1.94 17.47
C SER A 240 -10.32 2.90 16.28
N PRO A 241 -11.07 2.52 15.24
CA PRO A 241 -11.42 3.42 14.16
C PRO A 241 -12.05 4.72 14.71
N GLU A 242 -11.69 5.84 14.13
CA GLU A 242 -12.27 7.14 14.48
C GLU A 242 -13.70 7.25 13.92
N ALA A 243 -14.59 7.91 14.66
CA ALA A 243 -15.99 8.07 14.26
C ALA A 243 -16.10 8.79 12.88
N ALA A 244 -17.19 8.49 12.17
CA ALA A 244 -17.53 9.23 10.96
C ALA A 244 -17.64 10.74 11.26
N PHE A 245 -17.38 11.57 10.27
CA PHE A 245 -17.52 13.01 10.44
C PHE A 245 -18.98 13.39 10.73
N THR A 246 -19.19 14.38 11.60
CA THR A 246 -20.52 14.84 12.02
C THR A 246 -20.94 16.14 11.33
N GLY A 247 -20.10 16.68 10.46
CA GLY A 247 -20.35 17.93 9.74
C GLY A 247 -19.19 18.27 8.80
N ILE A 248 -19.34 19.37 8.09
CA ILE A 248 -18.36 19.83 7.12
C ILE A 248 -17.27 20.62 7.84
N GLN A 249 -16.01 20.29 7.59
CA GLN A 249 -14.87 21.13 7.95
C GLN A 249 -14.00 21.36 6.73
N ARG A 250 -13.58 22.62 6.55
CA ARG A 250 -12.76 23.08 5.43
C ARG A 250 -11.41 23.57 5.93
N TYR A 251 -10.34 23.08 5.31
CA TYR A 251 -8.96 23.45 5.57
C TYR A 251 -8.39 24.09 4.31
N GLU A 252 -7.95 25.35 4.40
CA GLU A 252 -7.36 26.06 3.28
C GLU A 252 -5.88 26.37 3.55
N HIS A 253 -5.05 26.06 2.59
CA HIS A 253 -3.61 26.28 2.64
C HIS A 253 -3.17 27.12 1.44
N ILE A 254 -2.41 28.19 1.72
CA ILE A 254 -1.78 28.98 0.66
C ILE A 254 -0.47 28.29 0.26
N ASP A 255 -0.32 28.06 -1.01
CA ASP A 255 0.86 27.43 -1.63
C ASP A 255 1.21 28.15 -2.92
N ASN A 256 2.12 29.12 -2.82
CA ASN A 256 2.52 29.99 -3.93
C ASN A 256 3.35 29.27 -5.01
N SER A 257 3.72 28.00 -4.82
CA SER A 257 4.33 27.19 -5.85
C SER A 257 3.32 26.62 -6.87
N LEU A 258 2.01 26.68 -6.53
CA LEU A 258 0.95 26.17 -7.38
C LEU A 258 0.52 27.18 -8.44
N GLN A 259 0.23 26.69 -9.65
CA GLN A 259 -0.44 27.46 -10.69
C GLN A 259 -1.96 27.23 -10.70
N GLN A 260 -2.42 26.11 -10.18
CA GLN A 260 -3.81 25.73 -10.07
C GLN A 260 -4.12 25.25 -8.67
N ALA A 261 -5.36 25.46 -8.23
CA ALA A 261 -5.81 24.91 -6.96
C ALA A 261 -5.88 23.37 -7.00
N ARG A 262 -5.75 22.80 -5.82
CA ARG A 262 -6.00 21.38 -5.53
C ARG A 262 -7.10 21.30 -4.50
N LEU A 263 -8.16 20.58 -4.85
CA LEU A 263 -9.30 20.31 -4.01
C LEU A 263 -9.28 18.83 -3.62
N GLY A 264 -9.42 18.54 -2.34
CA GLY A 264 -9.67 17.20 -1.83
C GLY A 264 -10.91 17.16 -0.97
N ILE A 265 -11.81 16.22 -1.23
CA ILE A 265 -12.99 15.94 -0.43
C ILE A 265 -12.88 14.50 0.07
N LEU A 266 -13.08 14.26 1.36
CA LEU A 266 -12.84 12.94 1.94
C LEU A 266 -13.83 12.55 3.03
N TRP A 267 -14.01 11.22 3.15
CA TRP A 267 -14.80 10.53 4.17
C TRP A 267 -13.99 9.42 4.80
N ARG A 268 -14.17 9.20 6.11
CA ARG A 268 -13.67 8.00 6.78
C ARG A 268 -14.55 6.80 6.41
N VAL A 269 -13.93 5.69 6.05
CA VAL A 269 -14.60 4.47 5.62
C VAL A 269 -13.99 3.25 6.33
N PRO A 270 -14.59 2.07 6.24
CA PRO A 270 -14.02 0.87 6.85
C PRO A 270 -12.59 0.57 6.39
N GLY A 271 -11.80 -0.03 7.29
CA GLY A 271 -10.47 -0.56 7.01
C GLY A 271 -10.51 -2.04 6.62
N MET A 272 -9.33 -2.66 6.58
CA MET A 272 -9.17 -4.07 6.19
C MET A 272 -9.78 -5.05 7.20
N ALA A 273 -9.99 -4.64 8.45
CA ALA A 273 -10.73 -5.45 9.42
C ALA A 273 -12.18 -5.75 8.97
N ASP A 274 -12.76 -4.82 8.19
CA ASP A 274 -14.11 -4.95 7.63
C ASP A 274 -14.09 -4.98 6.09
N LEU A 275 -13.14 -5.68 5.52
CA LEU A 275 -12.85 -5.73 4.08
C LEU A 275 -14.08 -5.95 3.18
N PRO A 276 -15.07 -6.82 3.51
CA PRO A 276 -16.27 -6.97 2.69
C PRO A 276 -17.04 -5.67 2.48
N GLN A 277 -17.01 -4.73 3.42
CA GLN A 277 -17.68 -3.45 3.31
C GLN A 277 -16.96 -2.47 2.39
N THR A 278 -15.67 -2.71 2.12
CA THR A 278 -14.86 -1.83 1.25
C THR A 278 -15.06 -2.11 -0.24
N HIS A 279 -15.50 -3.30 -0.62
CA HIS A 279 -15.65 -3.71 -2.02
C HIS A 279 -16.64 -2.82 -2.80
N ALA A 280 -17.74 -2.43 -2.16
CA ALA A 280 -18.70 -1.51 -2.76
C ALA A 280 -18.07 -0.11 -3.01
N LEU A 281 -17.21 0.34 -2.10
CA LEU A 281 -16.48 1.61 -2.22
C LEU A 281 -15.45 1.57 -3.38
N ASP A 282 -14.81 0.43 -3.62
CA ASP A 282 -13.91 0.26 -4.78
C ASP A 282 -14.67 0.40 -6.11
N VAL A 283 -15.86 -0.20 -6.18
CA VAL A 283 -16.74 -0.07 -7.36
C VAL A 283 -17.20 1.37 -7.52
N LEU A 284 -17.62 2.04 -6.45
CA LEU A 284 -18.03 3.45 -6.46
C LEU A 284 -16.88 4.37 -6.90
N ALA A 285 -15.67 4.17 -6.39
CA ALA A 285 -14.50 4.93 -6.81
C ALA A 285 -14.24 4.77 -8.32
N SER A 286 -14.42 3.56 -8.85
CA SER A 286 -14.27 3.28 -10.28
C SER A 286 -15.36 3.92 -11.13
N ILE A 287 -16.63 3.90 -10.69
CA ILE A 287 -17.76 4.53 -11.41
C ILE A 287 -17.56 6.05 -11.46
N LEU A 288 -17.12 6.65 -10.37
CA LEU A 288 -16.96 8.10 -10.26
C LEU A 288 -15.69 8.62 -10.97
N GLY A 289 -14.54 7.93 -10.83
CA GLY A 289 -13.24 8.49 -11.17
C GLY A 289 -12.40 7.74 -12.19
N GLN A 290 -12.81 6.53 -12.66
CA GLN A 290 -11.92 5.71 -13.45
C GLN A 290 -12.25 5.67 -14.96
N GLY A 291 -11.35 6.30 -15.75
CA GLY A 291 -11.47 6.40 -17.21
C GLY A 291 -12.36 7.57 -17.64
N ARG A 292 -12.31 7.88 -18.95
CA ARG A 292 -12.97 9.06 -19.52
C ARG A 292 -14.52 9.05 -19.42
N THR A 293 -15.11 7.87 -19.26
CA THR A 293 -16.56 7.67 -19.15
C THR A 293 -17.07 7.63 -17.70
N ALA A 294 -16.16 7.71 -16.70
CA ALA A 294 -16.55 7.82 -15.30
C ALA A 294 -17.28 9.13 -15.04
N ARG A 295 -18.24 9.11 -14.10
CA ARG A 295 -19.18 10.22 -13.92
C ARG A 295 -18.52 11.58 -13.74
N LEU A 296 -17.61 11.71 -12.75
CA LEU A 296 -16.94 12.98 -12.47
C LEU A 296 -15.95 13.38 -13.57
N VAL A 297 -15.24 12.40 -14.13
CA VAL A 297 -14.28 12.67 -15.22
C VAL A 297 -15.00 13.18 -16.45
N ARG A 298 -16.09 12.51 -16.86
CA ARG A 298 -16.89 12.92 -18.01
C ARG A 298 -17.49 14.31 -17.80
N ASP A 299 -18.20 14.54 -16.70
CA ASP A 299 -18.91 15.81 -16.46
C ASP A 299 -17.94 16.97 -16.28
N LEU A 300 -16.99 16.86 -15.33
CA LEU A 300 -16.17 18.00 -14.89
C LEU A 300 -14.96 18.25 -15.80
N ARG A 301 -14.36 17.20 -16.36
CA ARG A 301 -13.18 17.36 -17.21
C ARG A 301 -13.51 17.38 -18.70
N GLU A 302 -14.28 16.40 -19.19
CA GLU A 302 -14.47 16.21 -20.63
C GLU A 302 -15.57 17.15 -21.19
N GLU A 303 -16.70 17.30 -20.50
CA GLU A 303 -17.86 18.08 -20.99
C GLU A 303 -17.78 19.56 -20.59
N ARG A 304 -17.45 19.86 -19.32
CA ARG A 304 -17.44 21.26 -18.81
C ARG A 304 -16.05 21.89 -18.81
N GLY A 305 -14.96 21.12 -18.84
CA GLY A 305 -13.60 21.66 -18.82
C GLY A 305 -13.25 22.43 -17.54
N LEU A 306 -13.93 22.15 -16.42
CA LEU A 306 -13.73 22.86 -15.14
C LEU A 306 -12.49 22.41 -14.38
N VAL A 307 -12.00 21.20 -14.64
CA VAL A 307 -10.84 20.61 -13.98
C VAL A 307 -9.83 20.12 -15.01
N SER A 308 -8.54 20.26 -14.73
CA SER A 308 -7.46 19.67 -15.52
C SER A 308 -7.22 18.20 -15.17
N GLY A 309 -7.59 17.78 -13.96
CA GLY A 309 -7.53 16.42 -13.49
C GLY A 309 -8.49 16.18 -12.35
N ILE A 310 -9.07 14.97 -12.31
CA ILE A 310 -9.90 14.51 -11.20
C ILE A 310 -9.70 13.01 -11.02
N SER A 311 -9.62 12.57 -9.77
CA SER A 311 -9.48 11.16 -9.39
C SER A 311 -10.31 10.86 -8.14
N VAL A 312 -10.73 9.61 -8.03
CA VAL A 312 -11.44 9.08 -6.88
C VAL A 312 -10.73 7.82 -6.43
N SER A 313 -10.52 7.69 -5.14
CA SER A 313 -9.83 6.54 -4.55
C SER A 313 -10.54 6.08 -3.28
N ASN A 314 -10.61 4.76 -3.11
CA ASN A 314 -10.86 4.11 -1.85
C ASN A 314 -9.51 3.59 -1.34
N MET A 315 -9.02 4.14 -0.23
CA MET A 315 -7.75 3.72 0.39
C MET A 315 -8.09 2.94 1.65
N THR A 316 -7.65 1.69 1.69
CA THR A 316 -7.96 0.78 2.78
C THR A 316 -6.70 0.46 3.57
N TYR A 317 -6.58 1.00 4.78
CA TYR A 317 -5.55 0.64 5.75
C TYR A 317 -6.09 -0.41 6.72
N ILE A 318 -5.23 -1.00 7.55
CA ILE A 318 -5.65 -2.07 8.48
C ILE A 318 -6.82 -1.61 9.35
N ARG A 319 -6.72 -0.46 9.99
CA ARG A 319 -7.66 0.00 11.01
C ARG A 319 -8.84 0.79 10.45
N GLN A 320 -8.60 1.66 9.48
CA GLN A 320 -9.62 2.51 8.88
C GLN A 320 -9.17 3.00 7.51
N GLY A 321 -10.11 3.11 6.59
CA GLY A 321 -9.89 3.59 5.25
C GLY A 321 -10.32 5.04 5.03
N LEU A 322 -10.04 5.54 3.82
CA LEU A 322 -10.48 6.83 3.31
C LEU A 322 -11.08 6.67 1.92
N PHE A 323 -12.27 7.22 1.74
CA PHE A 323 -12.77 7.51 0.40
C PHE A 323 -12.53 8.98 0.09
N TYR A 324 -11.77 9.27 -0.95
CA TYR A 324 -11.48 10.66 -1.28
C TYR A 324 -11.56 10.96 -2.77
N ILE A 325 -11.95 12.19 -3.06
CA ILE A 325 -12.04 12.77 -4.40
C ILE A 325 -11.02 13.91 -4.46
N SER A 326 -10.09 13.85 -5.40
CA SER A 326 -9.07 14.89 -5.59
C SER A 326 -9.20 15.50 -6.98
N ALA A 327 -9.23 16.84 -7.05
CA ALA A 327 -9.28 17.59 -8.30
C ALA A 327 -8.18 18.64 -8.39
N GLN A 328 -7.70 18.89 -9.61
CA GLN A 328 -6.82 20.00 -9.96
C GLN A 328 -7.56 20.93 -10.92
N LEU A 329 -7.63 22.23 -10.59
CA LEU A 329 -8.52 23.17 -11.25
C LEU A 329 -8.07 24.63 -11.09
N PRO A 330 -8.53 25.54 -11.96
CA PRO A 330 -8.43 26.99 -11.75
C PRO A 330 -9.10 27.41 -10.43
N VAL A 331 -8.52 28.40 -9.73
CA VAL A 331 -9.02 28.84 -8.41
C VAL A 331 -10.46 29.31 -8.46
N GLU A 332 -10.85 29.98 -9.52
CA GLU A 332 -12.21 30.50 -9.76
C GLU A 332 -13.28 29.42 -9.87
N ASN A 333 -12.88 28.18 -10.16
CA ASN A 333 -13.80 27.04 -10.30
C ASN A 333 -14.03 26.27 -8.99
N LEU A 334 -13.33 26.58 -7.90
CA LEU A 334 -13.34 25.80 -6.65
C LEU A 334 -14.73 25.53 -6.11
N ASP A 335 -15.54 26.57 -5.89
CA ASP A 335 -16.88 26.41 -5.31
C ASP A 335 -17.82 25.67 -6.25
N THR A 336 -17.72 25.93 -7.56
CA THR A 336 -18.53 25.26 -8.59
C THR A 336 -18.22 23.77 -8.65
N VAL A 337 -16.92 23.41 -8.65
CA VAL A 337 -16.49 22.00 -8.74
C VAL A 337 -16.86 21.24 -7.47
N GLU A 338 -16.66 21.83 -6.30
CA GLU A 338 -17.07 21.23 -5.03
C GLU A 338 -18.58 20.96 -5.01
N ALA A 339 -19.41 21.95 -5.38
CA ALA A 339 -20.85 21.81 -5.45
C ALA A 339 -21.31 20.70 -6.42
N LEU A 340 -20.67 20.58 -7.58
CA LEU A 340 -20.97 19.56 -8.58
C LEU A 340 -20.55 18.16 -8.10
N ILE A 341 -19.40 18.03 -7.45
CA ILE A 341 -18.97 16.74 -6.85
C ILE A 341 -20.02 16.28 -5.83
N LEU A 342 -20.45 17.17 -4.94
CA LEU A 342 -21.49 16.84 -3.95
C LEU A 342 -22.85 16.55 -4.55
N ASP A 343 -23.21 17.20 -5.68
CA ASP A 343 -24.42 16.85 -6.42
C ASP A 343 -24.37 15.42 -6.96
N HIS A 344 -23.21 14.98 -7.49
CA HIS A 344 -23.02 13.58 -7.88
C HIS A 344 -23.17 12.62 -6.69
N ILE A 345 -22.64 12.97 -5.51
CA ILE A 345 -22.83 12.16 -4.30
C ILE A 345 -24.30 12.12 -3.89
N ARG A 346 -25.02 13.26 -3.86
CA ARG A 346 -26.45 13.31 -3.55
C ARG A 346 -27.29 12.47 -4.52
N ARG A 347 -26.97 12.49 -5.81
CA ARG A 347 -27.64 11.63 -6.78
C ARG A 347 -27.44 10.17 -6.50
N LEU A 348 -26.23 9.75 -6.09
CA LEU A 348 -25.97 8.35 -5.68
C LEU A 348 -26.79 7.93 -4.45
N HIS A 349 -27.16 8.86 -3.57
CA HIS A 349 -28.07 8.57 -2.45
C HIS A 349 -29.51 8.30 -2.91
N LEU A 350 -29.95 8.96 -3.98
CA LEU A 350 -31.34 8.97 -4.43
C LEU A 350 -31.62 8.00 -5.58
N GLU A 351 -30.65 7.82 -6.47
CA GLU A 351 -30.77 7.09 -7.73
C GLU A 351 -29.90 5.83 -7.73
N LEU A 352 -30.45 4.73 -8.19
CA LEU A 352 -29.67 3.51 -8.40
C LEU A 352 -28.69 3.69 -9.56
N ILE A 353 -27.51 3.12 -9.38
CA ILE A 353 -26.50 3.04 -10.44
C ILE A 353 -27.01 2.10 -11.54
N SER A 354 -26.83 2.47 -12.79
CA SER A 354 -27.27 1.66 -13.92
C SER A 354 -26.46 0.35 -14.02
N GLU A 355 -27.14 -0.73 -14.45
CA GLU A 355 -26.46 -2.03 -14.65
C GLU A 355 -25.32 -1.93 -15.69
N ALA A 356 -25.42 -1.04 -16.66
CA ALA A 356 -24.36 -0.81 -17.64
C ALA A 356 -23.08 -0.26 -17.01
N GLU A 357 -23.18 0.65 -16.02
CA GLU A 357 -22.04 1.17 -15.28
C GLU A 357 -21.42 0.10 -14.39
N ILE A 358 -22.24 -0.68 -13.70
CA ILE A 358 -21.81 -1.79 -12.85
C ILE A 358 -21.09 -2.84 -13.69
N GLN A 359 -21.66 -3.26 -14.81
CA GLN A 359 -21.07 -4.24 -15.71
C GLN A 359 -19.71 -3.78 -16.29
N ARG A 360 -19.62 -2.49 -16.61
CA ARG A 360 -18.32 -1.90 -17.02
C ARG A 360 -17.26 -2.06 -15.95
N VAL A 361 -17.58 -1.79 -14.68
CA VAL A 361 -16.62 -1.91 -13.58
C VAL A 361 -16.29 -3.37 -13.30
N ARG A 362 -17.27 -4.27 -13.30
CA ARG A 362 -17.02 -5.73 -13.18
C ARG A 362 -16.02 -6.21 -14.22
N THR A 363 -16.16 -5.79 -15.47
CA THR A 363 -15.22 -6.13 -16.55
C THR A 363 -13.82 -5.54 -16.28
N LEU A 364 -13.75 -4.27 -15.86
CA LEU A 364 -12.46 -3.63 -15.53
C LEU A 364 -11.73 -4.33 -14.39
N VAL A 365 -12.44 -4.68 -13.32
CA VAL A 365 -11.86 -5.36 -12.15
C VAL A 365 -11.39 -6.77 -12.54
N ALA A 366 -12.21 -7.53 -13.27
CA ALA A 366 -11.81 -8.87 -13.74
C ALA A 366 -10.55 -8.81 -14.59
N ASN A 367 -10.47 -7.89 -15.55
CA ASN A 367 -9.29 -7.74 -16.40
C ASN A 367 -8.06 -7.30 -15.61
N ARG A 368 -8.20 -6.36 -14.67
CA ARG A 368 -7.09 -5.90 -13.83
C ARG A 368 -6.58 -7.00 -12.91
N TYR A 369 -7.48 -7.79 -12.34
CA TYR A 369 -7.09 -8.90 -11.50
C TYR A 369 -6.29 -9.94 -12.30
N ILE A 370 -6.68 -10.24 -13.53
CA ILE A 370 -5.94 -11.14 -14.41
C ILE A 370 -4.57 -10.55 -14.73
N PHE A 371 -4.52 -9.33 -15.30
CA PHE A 371 -3.27 -8.70 -15.74
C PHE A 371 -2.33 -8.34 -14.58
N GLY A 372 -2.89 -7.98 -13.42
CA GLY A 372 -2.13 -7.67 -12.21
C GLY A 372 -1.60 -8.92 -11.47
N ASN A 373 -1.76 -10.12 -12.04
CA ASN A 373 -1.29 -11.37 -11.47
C ASN A 373 -0.60 -12.26 -12.52
N GLU A 374 -0.07 -11.65 -13.58
CA GLU A 374 0.58 -12.38 -14.67
C GLU A 374 2.05 -12.72 -14.39
N THR A 375 2.69 -11.95 -13.51
CA THR A 375 4.12 -12.17 -13.18
C THR A 375 4.30 -12.80 -11.79
N PRO A 376 5.42 -13.50 -11.55
CA PRO A 376 5.75 -13.99 -10.20
C PRO A 376 5.80 -12.87 -9.15
N SER A 377 6.29 -11.69 -9.52
CA SER A 377 6.37 -10.54 -8.63
C SER A 377 4.98 -10.03 -8.21
N ASP A 378 4.05 -9.94 -9.15
CA ASP A 378 2.68 -9.50 -8.88
C ASP A 378 1.97 -10.46 -7.93
N ARG A 379 2.09 -11.77 -8.19
CA ARG A 379 1.49 -12.81 -7.33
C ARG A 379 2.12 -12.86 -5.94
N ALA A 380 3.45 -12.82 -5.87
CA ALA A 380 4.15 -12.79 -4.59
C ALA A 380 3.74 -11.56 -3.79
N SER A 381 3.54 -10.41 -4.44
CA SER A 381 3.06 -9.19 -3.80
C SER A 381 1.62 -9.33 -3.30
N LEU A 382 0.72 -9.90 -4.10
CA LEU A 382 -0.66 -10.16 -3.68
C LEU A 382 -0.71 -11.05 -2.45
N TYR A 383 -0.02 -12.17 -2.49
CA TYR A 383 -0.02 -13.15 -1.38
C TYR A 383 0.66 -12.58 -0.13
N GLY A 384 1.82 -11.96 -0.31
CA GLY A 384 2.57 -11.36 0.78
C GLY A 384 1.77 -10.28 1.49
N TYR A 385 1.13 -9.38 0.74
CA TYR A 385 0.28 -8.34 1.28
C TYR A 385 -0.87 -8.89 2.13
N TYR A 386 -1.72 -9.75 1.55
CA TYR A 386 -2.88 -10.27 2.28
C TYR A 386 -2.50 -11.16 3.44
N GLN A 387 -1.51 -12.04 3.27
CA GLN A 387 -1.07 -12.92 4.34
C GLN A 387 -0.40 -12.17 5.50
N SER A 388 0.40 -11.12 5.22
CA SER A 388 1.06 -10.35 6.29
C SER A 388 0.11 -9.42 7.03
N ILE A 389 -0.88 -8.84 6.34
CA ILE A 389 -1.79 -7.84 6.90
C ILE A 389 -3.01 -8.48 7.56
N ILE A 390 -3.62 -9.49 6.92
CA ILE A 390 -4.88 -10.10 7.36
C ILE A 390 -4.64 -11.50 7.97
N GLY A 391 -3.54 -12.15 7.59
CA GLY A 391 -3.27 -13.55 7.97
C GLY A 391 -4.05 -14.57 7.16
N ASP A 392 -4.74 -14.13 6.09
CA ASP A 392 -5.60 -14.97 5.25
C ASP A 392 -5.52 -14.53 3.77
N LEU A 393 -5.44 -15.51 2.87
CA LEU A 393 -5.43 -15.29 1.42
C LEU A 393 -6.81 -15.34 0.78
N ALA A 394 -7.82 -15.87 1.46
CA ALA A 394 -9.17 -16.02 0.91
C ALA A 394 -9.75 -14.70 0.36
N PRO A 395 -9.59 -13.53 1.03
CA PRO A 395 -10.04 -12.26 0.49
C PRO A 395 -9.37 -11.88 -0.84
N ALA A 396 -8.07 -12.14 -0.97
CA ALA A 396 -7.36 -11.87 -2.23
C ALA A 396 -7.89 -12.72 -3.38
N LEU A 397 -8.10 -14.00 -3.13
CA LEU A 397 -8.53 -14.97 -4.14
C LEU A 397 -10.00 -14.82 -4.52
N SER A 398 -10.86 -14.36 -3.60
CA SER A 398 -12.28 -14.16 -3.82
C SER A 398 -12.65 -12.75 -4.30
N TYR A 399 -11.73 -11.81 -4.33
CA TYR A 399 -12.02 -10.41 -4.67
C TYR A 399 -12.80 -10.23 -5.99
N PRO A 400 -12.45 -10.90 -7.11
CA PRO A 400 -13.22 -10.77 -8.33
C PRO A 400 -14.68 -11.25 -8.18
N ASP A 401 -14.89 -12.36 -7.46
CA ASP A 401 -16.22 -12.92 -7.24
C ASP A 401 -17.07 -11.97 -6.34
N GLN A 402 -16.43 -11.37 -5.33
CA GLN A 402 -17.08 -10.36 -4.47
C GLN A 402 -17.54 -9.16 -5.29
N ILE A 403 -16.70 -8.63 -6.16
CA ILE A 403 -17.06 -7.52 -7.05
C ILE A 403 -18.17 -7.93 -8.04
N GLN A 404 -18.13 -9.16 -8.58
CA GLN A 404 -19.19 -9.67 -9.46
C GLN A 404 -20.55 -9.80 -8.76
N SER A 405 -20.58 -10.05 -7.47
CA SER A 405 -21.82 -10.20 -6.68
C SER A 405 -22.50 -8.89 -6.32
N LEU A 406 -21.80 -7.74 -6.37
CA LEU A 406 -22.35 -6.44 -6.00
C LEU A 406 -23.42 -5.98 -6.98
N ASN A 407 -24.55 -5.49 -6.47
CA ASN A 407 -25.65 -4.93 -7.24
C ASN A 407 -25.89 -3.45 -6.93
N ALA A 408 -26.80 -2.81 -7.65
CA ALA A 408 -27.09 -1.39 -7.49
C ALA A 408 -27.57 -1.01 -6.08
N GLN A 409 -28.33 -1.89 -5.42
CA GLN A 409 -28.82 -1.68 -4.06
C GLN A 409 -27.68 -1.72 -3.03
N ALA A 410 -26.75 -2.67 -3.16
CA ALA A 410 -25.57 -2.76 -2.29
C ALA A 410 -24.66 -1.52 -2.43
N LEU A 411 -24.49 -1.01 -3.67
CA LEU A 411 -23.73 0.21 -3.91
C LEU A 411 -24.43 1.44 -3.32
N GLN A 412 -25.73 1.57 -3.48
CA GLN A 412 -26.49 2.67 -2.88
C GLN A 412 -26.44 2.63 -1.35
N ALA A 413 -26.58 1.45 -0.74
CA ALA A 413 -26.44 1.29 0.70
C ALA A 413 -25.07 1.75 1.22
N ALA A 414 -23.98 1.41 0.52
CA ALA A 414 -22.66 1.88 0.87
C ALA A 414 -22.51 3.41 0.76
N VAL A 415 -23.08 4.03 -0.28
CA VAL A 415 -23.12 5.50 -0.41
C VAL A 415 -23.85 6.12 0.79
N GLN A 416 -25.05 5.61 1.11
CA GLN A 416 -25.89 6.12 2.21
C GLN A 416 -25.22 5.97 3.58
N GLN A 417 -24.43 4.92 3.74
CA GLN A 417 -23.74 4.63 5.00
C GLN A 417 -22.47 5.46 5.19
N TYR A 418 -21.66 5.66 4.11
CA TYR A 418 -20.30 6.15 4.24
C TYR A 418 -20.04 7.51 3.60
N LEU A 419 -20.80 7.93 2.58
CA LEU A 419 -20.52 9.14 1.83
C LEU A 419 -21.57 10.23 2.11
N ALA A 420 -21.70 10.63 3.36
CA ALA A 420 -22.66 11.65 3.79
C ALA A 420 -22.41 12.99 3.07
N PRO A 421 -23.42 13.56 2.38
CA PRO A 421 -23.25 14.79 1.59
C PRO A 421 -23.20 16.08 2.44
N ASP A 422 -23.37 15.97 3.75
CA ASP A 422 -23.38 17.04 4.74
C ASP A 422 -22.35 16.84 5.87
N ALA A 423 -21.55 15.75 5.79
CA ALA A 423 -20.54 15.43 6.80
C ALA A 423 -19.26 14.85 6.14
N TYR A 424 -18.31 15.72 5.85
CA TYR A 424 -17.06 15.40 5.17
C TYR A 424 -15.96 16.43 5.51
N ARG A 425 -14.74 16.17 5.07
CA ARG A 425 -13.63 17.13 5.14
C ARG A 425 -13.29 17.64 3.75
N VAL A 426 -12.96 18.93 3.69
CA VAL A 426 -12.45 19.60 2.47
C VAL A 426 -11.06 20.14 2.75
N VAL A 427 -10.13 19.81 1.87
CA VAL A 427 -8.77 20.36 1.88
C VAL A 427 -8.52 21.09 0.57
N VAL A 428 -8.14 22.34 0.65
CA VAL A 428 -7.81 23.18 -0.51
C VAL A 428 -6.38 23.69 -0.37
N LEU A 429 -5.56 23.43 -1.37
CA LEU A 429 -4.29 24.11 -1.56
C LEU A 429 -4.43 25.02 -2.77
N LYS A 430 -4.13 26.31 -2.61
CA LYS A 430 -4.26 27.30 -3.69
C LYS A 430 -3.15 28.35 -3.63
N PRO A 431 -2.75 28.94 -4.77
CA PRO A 431 -1.87 30.10 -4.74
C PRO A 431 -2.54 31.25 -3.99
N GLN A 432 -1.74 32.18 -3.51
CA GLN A 432 -2.25 33.43 -2.99
C GLN A 432 -2.94 34.22 -4.13
N ALA A 433 -4.11 34.79 -3.87
CA ALA A 433 -4.87 35.57 -4.85
C ALA A 433 -4.12 36.86 -5.25
#